data_c0ec07f583fdc111937773c9c84ff7f0
#
_entry.id   c0ec07f583fdc111937773c9c84ff7f0
#
_cell.length_a   1.000
_cell.length_b   1.000
_cell.length_c   1.000
_cell.angle_alpha   90.00
_cell.angle_beta   90.00
_cell.angle_gamma   90.00
#
_symmetry.space_group_name_H-M   'P 1'
#
loop_
_entity.id
_entity.type
_entity.pdbx_description
1 polymer ?
#
loop_
_entity_poly.entity_id
_entity_poly.type
_entity_poly.pdbx_seq_one_letter_code
_entity_poly.pdbx_strand_id
1 'polypeptide(L)'
;MNFAEELKWRGMVHDMIPGTEEYLKQGMATAYLGFDPTADSLHIGHLVGVMILRHFQRCGHRPIVLIGGATGMIGDPSGKSLERNLLDEETLRHNQEAIRRQLSRLIDFDSSAPNAAVLVNNYDWMKGMGFLEFIRDIGKHITVNYMMAKDSVKKRFNGEGDGMSFTEFTYQLVQGYDFMQLYRNYDCRLQLGCSDQWGNITTGVELIRRIEDGQVYGMTCPLIKKADGTKFGKTESGNVWLDARYTSPYKFYQFWLNVSDEDAKSYIRIFTFLDRETIEALVAEHEAAPHERRLQKTLARELTCMIHSREEYDKAVEASAILFGGATAEALHRLDEQTLLQVFDGVPQYRVSRSALETGISFPELCVERCSVFPSKSELRKLIQGGGVSMNKEKVESPERIVDTGDLIAGRYLVLQKGKKNYFLIIAE
;
A
#
# COMPACT_ATOMS: atom_id res chain seq x y z
N MET A 1 -25.06 -3.39 -10.99
CA MET A 1 -24.46 -2.43 -10.04
C MET A 1 -24.04 -1.22 -10.86
N ASN A 2 -24.41 -0.02 -10.44
CA ASN A 2 -24.01 1.23 -11.14
C ASN A 2 -22.69 1.71 -10.57
N PHE A 3 -21.66 1.82 -11.43
CA PHE A 3 -20.31 2.18 -11.02
C PHE A 3 -20.22 3.57 -10.34
N ALA A 4 -20.85 4.58 -10.92
CA ALA A 4 -20.83 5.94 -10.36
C ALA A 4 -21.55 6.02 -9.01
N GLU A 5 -22.68 5.35 -8.86
CA GLU A 5 -23.43 5.29 -7.60
C GLU A 5 -22.63 4.55 -6.51
N GLU A 6 -21.99 3.42 -6.87
CA GLU A 6 -21.14 2.65 -5.97
C GLU A 6 -19.97 3.48 -5.45
N LEU A 7 -19.24 4.19 -6.34
CA LEU A 7 -18.12 5.03 -5.92
C LEU A 7 -18.56 6.25 -5.12
N LYS A 8 -19.70 6.87 -5.45
CA LYS A 8 -20.27 7.97 -4.65
C LYS A 8 -20.57 7.52 -3.22
N TRP A 9 -21.23 6.39 -3.08
CA TRP A 9 -21.54 5.83 -1.76
C TRP A 9 -20.28 5.50 -0.95
N ARG A 10 -19.22 5.02 -1.62
CA ARG A 10 -17.93 4.73 -0.97
C ARG A 10 -17.11 5.97 -0.63
N GLY A 11 -17.54 7.16 -1.07
CA GLY A 11 -16.77 8.41 -0.90
C GLY A 11 -15.57 8.50 -1.86
N MET A 12 -15.63 7.80 -2.98
CA MET A 12 -14.53 7.69 -3.96
C MET A 12 -14.77 8.56 -5.21
N VAL A 13 -15.61 9.57 -5.15
CA VAL A 13 -15.82 10.56 -6.23
C VAL A 13 -15.47 11.94 -5.72
N HIS A 14 -14.55 12.63 -6.40
CA HIS A 14 -14.17 14.03 -6.14
C HIS A 14 -14.66 14.92 -7.26
N ASP A 15 -14.11 14.79 -8.47
CA ASP A 15 -14.54 15.54 -9.66
C ASP A 15 -15.04 14.57 -10.72
N MET A 16 -15.99 15.03 -11.52
CA MET A 16 -16.54 14.27 -12.65
C MET A 16 -16.94 15.22 -13.76
N ILE A 17 -16.53 14.92 -14.99
CA ILE A 17 -16.97 15.68 -16.18
C ILE A 17 -18.46 15.46 -16.40
N PRO A 18 -19.25 16.52 -16.68
CA PRO A 18 -20.66 16.37 -17.00
C PRO A 18 -20.92 15.37 -18.12
N GLY A 19 -21.95 14.53 -17.96
CA GLY A 19 -22.30 13.47 -18.90
C GLY A 19 -21.62 12.12 -18.64
N THR A 20 -20.70 12.02 -17.68
CA THR A 20 -20.02 10.75 -17.33
C THR A 20 -21.01 9.69 -16.86
N GLU A 21 -21.95 10.04 -16.01
CA GLU A 21 -22.93 9.07 -15.48
C GLU A 21 -23.88 8.56 -16.56
N GLU A 22 -24.29 9.43 -17.49
CA GLU A 22 -25.10 9.09 -18.65
C GLU A 22 -24.35 8.15 -19.59
N TYR A 23 -23.06 8.42 -19.83
CA TYR A 23 -22.19 7.55 -20.63
C TYR A 23 -22.08 6.16 -20.00
N LEU A 24 -21.85 6.07 -18.70
CA LEU A 24 -21.72 4.81 -17.97
C LEU A 24 -23.01 3.94 -17.98
N LYS A 25 -24.17 4.55 -18.24
CA LYS A 25 -25.46 3.84 -18.35
C LYS A 25 -25.73 3.28 -19.73
N GLN A 26 -24.95 3.65 -20.75
CA GLN A 26 -25.21 3.25 -22.16
C GLN A 26 -24.77 1.82 -22.47
N GLY A 27 -24.02 1.17 -21.60
CA GLY A 27 -23.50 -0.18 -21.80
C GLY A 27 -22.12 -0.38 -21.20
N MET A 28 -21.37 -1.34 -21.73
CA MET A 28 -19.99 -1.57 -21.31
C MET A 28 -19.09 -0.41 -21.76
N ALA A 29 -18.63 0.36 -20.79
CA ALA A 29 -17.67 1.43 -21.01
C ALA A 29 -16.23 0.91 -20.90
N THR A 30 -15.30 1.60 -21.58
CA THR A 30 -13.85 1.40 -21.43
C THR A 30 -13.25 2.63 -20.74
N ALA A 31 -12.51 2.38 -19.65
CA ALA A 31 -11.79 3.41 -18.90
C ALA A 31 -10.36 3.01 -18.61
N TYR A 32 -9.46 3.99 -18.44
CA TYR A 32 -8.09 3.71 -18.06
C TYR A 32 -7.64 4.46 -16.81
N LEU A 33 -6.65 3.89 -16.14
CA LEU A 33 -5.87 4.51 -15.09
C LEU A 33 -4.39 4.13 -15.26
N GLY A 34 -3.50 5.12 -15.13
CA GLY A 34 -2.06 4.95 -15.30
C GLY A 34 -1.32 4.76 -13.98
N PHE A 35 -0.25 3.95 -14.03
CA PHE A 35 0.69 3.73 -12.95
C PHE A 35 2.12 3.99 -13.44
N ASP A 36 2.77 5.02 -12.93
CA ASP A 36 4.18 5.29 -13.20
C ASP A 36 5.07 4.35 -12.36
N PRO A 37 6.01 3.63 -12.99
CA PRO A 37 6.85 2.62 -12.35
C PRO A 37 8.04 3.25 -11.60
N THR A 38 7.75 4.06 -10.58
CA THR A 38 8.76 4.77 -9.77
C THR A 38 9.50 3.89 -8.77
N ALA A 39 9.05 2.65 -8.57
CA ALA A 39 9.66 1.60 -7.77
C ALA A 39 9.21 0.23 -8.30
N ASP A 40 9.88 -0.84 -7.89
CA ASP A 40 9.54 -2.22 -8.27
C ASP A 40 8.40 -2.83 -7.41
N SER A 41 7.63 -1.98 -6.74
CA SER A 41 6.41 -2.34 -6.03
C SER A 41 5.42 -1.19 -6.00
N LEU A 42 4.14 -1.52 -6.00
CA LEU A 42 3.07 -0.62 -5.58
C LEU A 42 3.05 -0.51 -4.05
N HIS A 43 2.55 0.59 -3.54
CA HIS A 43 2.26 0.80 -2.12
C HIS A 43 0.76 1.06 -1.91
N ILE A 44 0.29 1.10 -0.66
CA ILE A 44 -1.15 1.24 -0.36
C ILE A 44 -1.79 2.52 -0.92
N GLY A 45 -1.00 3.57 -1.20
CA GLY A 45 -1.52 4.75 -1.90
C GLY A 45 -1.97 4.44 -3.34
N HIS A 46 -1.26 3.56 -4.05
CA HIS A 46 -1.66 3.10 -5.39
C HIS A 46 -2.89 2.15 -5.33
N LEU A 47 -3.11 1.51 -4.18
CA LEU A 47 -4.22 0.57 -4.01
C LEU A 47 -5.58 1.24 -4.26
N VAL A 48 -5.71 2.55 -4.01
CA VAL A 48 -6.93 3.32 -4.35
C VAL A 48 -7.26 3.19 -5.83
N GLY A 49 -6.28 3.41 -6.70
CA GLY A 49 -6.46 3.28 -8.17
C GLY A 49 -6.81 1.85 -8.57
N VAL A 50 -6.17 0.85 -7.94
CA VAL A 50 -6.50 -0.56 -8.16
C VAL A 50 -7.94 -0.85 -7.76
N MET A 51 -8.40 -0.34 -6.61
CA MET A 51 -9.78 -0.53 -6.15
C MET A 51 -10.80 0.08 -7.12
N ILE A 52 -10.51 1.28 -7.65
CA ILE A 52 -11.37 1.93 -8.66
C ILE A 52 -11.49 1.04 -9.90
N LEU A 53 -10.37 0.55 -10.45
CA LEU A 53 -10.38 -0.32 -11.64
C LEU A 53 -11.11 -1.64 -11.38
N ARG A 54 -10.93 -2.24 -10.20
CA ARG A 54 -11.66 -3.47 -9.83
C ARG A 54 -13.16 -3.22 -9.67
N HIS A 55 -13.59 -2.12 -9.05
CA HIS A 55 -15.00 -1.75 -8.99
C HIS A 55 -15.57 -1.52 -10.40
N PHE A 56 -14.80 -0.87 -11.28
CA PHE A 56 -15.18 -0.67 -12.67
C PHE A 56 -15.41 -2.00 -13.39
N GLN A 57 -14.48 -2.94 -13.25
CA GLN A 57 -14.60 -4.28 -13.83
C GLN A 57 -15.78 -5.07 -13.24
N ARG A 58 -15.97 -5.03 -11.90
CA ARG A 58 -17.10 -5.68 -11.23
C ARG A 58 -18.47 -5.13 -11.64
N CYS A 59 -18.52 -3.88 -12.06
CA CYS A 59 -19.72 -3.25 -12.62
C CYS A 59 -19.97 -3.61 -14.10
N GLY A 60 -19.17 -4.48 -14.69
CA GLY A 60 -19.34 -4.96 -16.07
C GLY A 60 -18.64 -4.09 -17.11
N HIS A 61 -17.81 -3.16 -16.71
CA HIS A 61 -17.04 -2.29 -17.60
C HIS A 61 -15.62 -2.81 -17.81
N ARG A 62 -14.96 -2.37 -18.87
CA ARG A 62 -13.64 -2.83 -19.30
C ARG A 62 -12.53 -1.88 -18.83
N PRO A 63 -11.70 -2.24 -17.87
CA PRO A 63 -10.57 -1.42 -17.45
C PRO A 63 -9.37 -1.59 -18.39
N ILE A 64 -8.66 -0.49 -18.64
CA ILE A 64 -7.31 -0.48 -19.20
C ILE A 64 -6.35 -0.03 -18.10
N VAL A 65 -5.33 -0.83 -17.87
CA VAL A 65 -4.21 -0.50 -17.00
C VAL A 65 -3.06 -0.01 -17.84
N LEU A 66 -2.68 1.25 -17.67
CA LEU A 66 -1.56 1.83 -18.39
C LEU A 66 -0.32 1.81 -17.48
N ILE A 67 0.75 1.18 -17.95
CA ILE A 67 2.07 1.29 -17.31
C ILE A 67 2.80 2.48 -17.97
N GLY A 68 3.23 3.41 -17.13
CA GLY A 68 3.89 4.64 -17.55
C GLY A 68 5.35 4.43 -17.94
N GLY A 69 5.63 3.65 -19.00
CA GLY A 69 6.99 3.44 -19.49
C GLY A 69 7.65 4.71 -19.99
N ALA A 70 6.91 5.55 -20.71
CA ALA A 70 7.40 6.85 -21.18
C ALA A 70 7.24 7.93 -20.10
N THR A 71 6.07 8.01 -19.45
CA THR A 71 5.81 9.00 -18.39
C THR A 71 6.70 8.80 -17.16
N GLY A 72 7.10 7.57 -16.85
CA GLY A 72 8.08 7.27 -15.81
C GLY A 72 9.49 7.83 -16.08
N MET A 73 9.84 8.06 -17.37
CA MET A 73 11.10 8.73 -17.75
C MET A 73 11.04 10.26 -17.57
N ILE A 74 9.83 10.83 -17.46
CA ILE A 74 9.61 12.27 -17.33
C ILE A 74 9.35 12.65 -15.87
N GLY A 75 8.46 11.92 -15.21
CA GLY A 75 8.03 12.15 -13.84
C GLY A 75 6.88 13.16 -13.70
N ASP A 76 5.76 12.67 -13.15
CA ASP A 76 4.56 13.49 -12.93
C ASP A 76 4.79 14.56 -11.84
N PRO A 77 4.61 15.87 -12.14
CA PRO A 77 4.76 16.96 -11.18
C PRO A 77 3.53 17.10 -10.27
N SER A 78 2.42 16.45 -10.55
CA SER A 78 1.15 16.63 -9.84
C SER A 78 1.29 16.31 -8.34
N GLY A 79 0.82 17.24 -7.49
CA GLY A 79 0.87 17.09 -6.03
C GLY A 79 2.28 17.14 -5.41
N LYS A 80 3.31 17.64 -6.13
CA LYS A 80 4.71 17.68 -5.68
C LYS A 80 5.30 19.08 -5.77
N SER A 81 6.24 19.34 -4.86
CA SER A 81 7.00 20.61 -4.79
C SER A 81 8.42 20.53 -5.39
N LEU A 82 8.95 19.31 -5.56
CA LEU A 82 10.31 19.06 -6.08
C LEU A 82 10.25 18.16 -7.30
N GLU A 83 11.22 18.35 -8.22
CA GLU A 83 11.41 17.48 -9.39
C GLU A 83 11.80 16.07 -8.97
N ARG A 84 11.39 15.07 -9.75
CA ARG A 84 11.76 13.66 -9.51
C ARG A 84 13.14 13.34 -10.04
N ASN A 85 13.86 12.49 -9.34
CA ASN A 85 15.03 11.82 -9.90
C ASN A 85 14.60 10.90 -11.03
N LEU A 86 15.21 11.05 -12.19
CA LEU A 86 14.96 10.21 -13.34
C LEU A 86 15.61 8.83 -13.13
N LEU A 87 14.90 7.78 -13.48
CA LEU A 87 15.40 6.42 -13.44
C LEU A 87 16.10 6.08 -14.76
N ASP A 88 17.12 5.23 -14.72
CA ASP A 88 17.69 4.65 -15.91
C ASP A 88 16.73 3.64 -16.57
N GLU A 89 16.99 3.31 -17.83
CA GLU A 89 16.09 2.47 -18.63
C GLU A 89 15.98 1.03 -18.08
N GLU A 90 17.06 0.48 -17.54
CA GLU A 90 17.08 -0.87 -16.97
C GLU A 90 16.22 -0.95 -15.71
N THR A 91 16.43 -0.03 -14.78
CA THR A 91 15.62 0.11 -13.56
C THR A 91 14.14 0.31 -13.89
N LEU A 92 13.85 1.15 -14.89
CA LEU A 92 12.48 1.43 -15.30
C LEU A 92 11.79 0.16 -15.85
N ARG A 93 12.47 -0.62 -16.70
CA ARG A 93 11.94 -1.89 -17.24
C ARG A 93 11.72 -2.92 -16.13
N HIS A 94 12.66 -3.03 -15.18
CA HIS A 94 12.51 -3.89 -14.02
C HIS A 94 11.25 -3.53 -13.21
N ASN A 95 11.07 -2.25 -12.92
CA ASN A 95 9.92 -1.75 -12.18
C ASN A 95 8.59 -2.00 -12.93
N GLN A 96 8.57 -1.77 -14.24
CA GLN A 96 7.39 -2.02 -15.08
C GLN A 96 6.93 -3.48 -14.97
N GLU A 97 7.87 -4.42 -15.09
CA GLU A 97 7.54 -5.85 -15.01
C GLU A 97 7.10 -6.27 -13.61
N ALA A 98 7.69 -5.70 -12.56
CA ALA A 98 7.28 -5.96 -11.18
C ALA A 98 5.85 -5.47 -10.91
N ILE A 99 5.52 -4.24 -11.33
CA ILE A 99 4.18 -3.66 -11.20
C ILE A 99 3.16 -4.46 -12.02
N ARG A 100 3.50 -4.83 -13.27
CA ARG A 100 2.65 -5.68 -14.10
C ARG A 100 2.25 -6.95 -13.38
N ARG A 101 3.22 -7.65 -12.78
CA ARG A 101 2.96 -8.89 -12.00
C ARG A 101 2.07 -8.68 -10.80
N GLN A 102 2.21 -7.56 -10.09
CA GLN A 102 1.34 -7.24 -8.95
C GLN A 102 -0.09 -6.95 -9.41
N LEU A 103 -0.26 -6.13 -10.46
CA LEU A 103 -1.57 -5.78 -11.00
C LEU A 103 -2.31 -6.99 -11.56
N SER A 104 -1.60 -7.94 -12.22
CA SER A 104 -2.19 -9.17 -12.74
C SER A 104 -2.78 -10.11 -11.67
N ARG A 105 -2.39 -9.94 -10.40
CA ARG A 105 -3.01 -10.66 -9.28
C ARG A 105 -4.27 -9.99 -8.75
N LEU A 106 -4.40 -8.70 -9.01
CA LEU A 106 -5.46 -7.87 -8.42
C LEU A 106 -6.59 -7.55 -9.40
N ILE A 107 -6.32 -7.56 -10.70
CA ILE A 107 -7.26 -7.23 -11.78
C ILE A 107 -7.31 -8.43 -12.72
N ASP A 108 -8.49 -8.78 -13.22
CA ASP A 108 -8.65 -9.89 -14.14
C ASP A 108 -8.31 -9.45 -15.58
N PHE A 109 -7.19 -9.98 -16.10
CA PHE A 109 -6.72 -9.78 -17.47
C PHE A 109 -6.95 -11.00 -18.37
N ASP A 110 -7.18 -12.16 -17.78
CA ASP A 110 -7.04 -13.46 -18.47
C ASP A 110 -8.37 -14.19 -18.66
N SER A 111 -9.46 -13.67 -18.10
CA SER A 111 -10.76 -14.29 -18.28
C SER A 111 -11.27 -14.15 -19.73
N SER A 112 -12.14 -15.06 -20.16
CA SER A 112 -12.87 -14.94 -21.43
C SER A 112 -14.03 -13.93 -21.34
N ALA A 113 -14.15 -13.20 -20.25
CA ALA A 113 -15.20 -12.20 -20.07
C ALA A 113 -14.99 -11.02 -21.03
N PRO A 114 -16.05 -10.44 -21.60
CA PRO A 114 -15.95 -9.32 -22.53
C PRO A 114 -15.32 -8.08 -21.90
N ASN A 115 -15.35 -7.98 -20.58
CA ASN A 115 -14.76 -6.90 -19.79
C ASN A 115 -13.44 -7.29 -19.11
N ALA A 116 -12.75 -8.34 -19.60
CA ALA A 116 -11.38 -8.60 -19.19
C ALA A 116 -10.50 -7.35 -19.39
N ALA A 117 -9.64 -7.06 -18.45
CA ALA A 117 -8.80 -5.87 -18.49
C ALA A 117 -7.75 -5.94 -19.61
N VAL A 118 -7.31 -4.77 -20.07
CA VAL A 118 -6.21 -4.66 -21.02
C VAL A 118 -5.03 -4.00 -20.31
N LEU A 119 -3.83 -4.56 -20.48
CA LEU A 119 -2.59 -3.96 -20.02
C LEU A 119 -1.87 -3.34 -21.21
N VAL A 120 -1.48 -2.06 -21.09
CA VAL A 120 -0.74 -1.33 -22.11
C VAL A 120 0.44 -0.59 -21.50
N ASN A 121 1.44 -0.28 -22.33
CA ASN A 121 2.60 0.53 -21.95
C ASN A 121 2.68 1.74 -22.91
N ASN A 122 2.67 2.96 -22.33
CA ASN A 122 2.73 4.17 -23.18
C ASN A 122 4.07 4.34 -23.90
N TYR A 123 5.12 3.63 -23.50
CA TYR A 123 6.37 3.59 -24.26
C TYR A 123 6.17 3.04 -25.69
N ASP A 124 5.18 2.17 -25.92
CA ASP A 124 4.96 1.52 -27.21
C ASP A 124 4.59 2.52 -28.32
N TRP A 125 3.84 3.57 -27.99
CA TRP A 125 3.51 4.64 -28.96
C TRP A 125 4.41 5.87 -28.84
N MET A 126 5.04 6.10 -27.67
CA MET A 126 5.94 7.25 -27.49
C MET A 126 7.32 7.04 -28.11
N LYS A 127 7.87 5.81 -28.09
CA LYS A 127 9.22 5.52 -28.62
C LYS A 127 9.43 5.86 -30.09
N GLY A 128 8.36 5.84 -30.87
CA GLY A 128 8.39 6.17 -32.29
C GLY A 128 8.04 7.63 -32.59
N MET A 129 7.60 8.41 -31.60
CA MET A 129 7.18 9.80 -31.79
C MET A 129 8.39 10.75 -31.78
N GLY A 130 8.65 11.38 -32.90
CA GLY A 130 9.71 12.38 -33.00
C GLY A 130 9.34 13.68 -32.25
N PHE A 131 10.33 14.34 -31.68
CA PHE A 131 10.12 15.60 -30.92
C PHE A 131 9.42 16.68 -31.75
N LEU A 132 9.86 16.90 -33.00
CA LEU A 132 9.23 17.89 -33.87
C LEU A 132 7.81 17.50 -34.28
N GLU A 133 7.57 16.21 -34.45
CA GLU A 133 6.25 15.66 -34.73
C GLU A 133 5.30 15.89 -33.56
N PHE A 134 5.75 15.59 -32.35
CA PHE A 134 4.96 15.81 -31.12
C PHE A 134 4.59 17.29 -30.95
N ILE A 135 5.54 18.22 -31.12
CA ILE A 135 5.27 19.66 -31.03
C ILE A 135 4.28 20.10 -32.09
N ARG A 136 4.50 19.66 -33.37
CA ARG A 136 3.67 20.03 -34.49
C ARG A 136 2.26 19.50 -34.37
N ASP A 137 2.09 18.23 -34.03
CA ASP A 137 0.82 17.52 -34.16
C ASP A 137 0.00 17.50 -32.86
N ILE A 138 0.68 17.63 -31.71
CA ILE A 138 0.04 17.64 -30.39
C ILE A 138 0.16 19.04 -29.75
N GLY A 139 1.37 19.54 -29.61
CA GLY A 139 1.65 20.77 -28.87
C GLY A 139 0.87 21.98 -29.37
N LYS A 140 0.69 22.15 -30.67
CA LYS A 140 -0.05 23.28 -31.27
C LYS A 140 -1.53 23.35 -30.86
N HIS A 141 -2.12 22.26 -30.40
CA HIS A 141 -3.53 22.20 -30.08
C HIS A 141 -3.84 22.65 -28.61
N ILE A 142 -2.83 22.77 -27.77
CA ILE A 142 -2.98 23.25 -26.38
C ILE A 142 -2.16 24.52 -26.20
N THR A 143 -2.81 25.60 -25.79
CA THR A 143 -2.10 26.87 -25.58
C THR A 143 -1.33 26.88 -24.27
N VAL A 144 -0.21 27.59 -24.22
CA VAL A 144 0.57 27.79 -22.99
C VAL A 144 -0.30 28.37 -21.86
N ASN A 145 -1.19 29.32 -22.19
CA ASN A 145 -2.09 29.89 -21.18
C ASN A 145 -3.02 28.83 -20.58
N TYR A 146 -3.51 27.88 -21.35
CA TYR A 146 -4.30 26.77 -20.85
C TYR A 146 -3.47 25.86 -19.89
N MET A 147 -2.23 25.55 -20.26
CA MET A 147 -1.34 24.77 -19.43
C MET A 147 -0.98 25.48 -18.13
N MET A 148 -0.69 26.78 -18.19
CA MET A 148 -0.39 27.64 -17.05
C MET A 148 -1.57 27.79 -16.07
N ALA A 149 -2.79 27.62 -16.56
CA ALA A 149 -3.99 27.74 -15.73
C ALA A 149 -4.23 26.54 -14.80
N LYS A 150 -3.48 25.44 -14.97
CA LYS A 150 -3.62 24.26 -14.09
C LYS A 150 -3.08 24.52 -12.68
N ASP A 151 -3.75 23.99 -11.66
CA ASP A 151 -3.39 24.26 -10.27
C ASP A 151 -2.00 23.74 -9.90
N SER A 152 -1.59 22.58 -10.44
CA SER A 152 -0.25 22.02 -10.27
C SER A 152 0.84 22.95 -10.81
N VAL A 153 0.57 23.63 -11.92
CA VAL A 153 1.48 24.57 -12.56
C VAL A 153 1.48 25.90 -11.80
N LYS A 154 0.30 26.48 -11.51
CA LYS A 154 0.19 27.76 -10.78
C LYS A 154 0.94 27.74 -9.45
N LYS A 155 0.82 26.70 -8.65
CA LYS A 155 1.50 26.57 -7.36
C LYS A 155 3.02 26.69 -7.48
N ARG A 156 3.61 26.04 -8.48
CA ARG A 156 5.06 26.07 -8.74
C ARG A 156 5.54 27.44 -9.21
N PHE A 157 4.75 28.15 -10.02
CA PHE A 157 5.09 29.50 -10.50
C PHE A 157 4.84 30.60 -9.45
N ASN A 158 3.97 30.40 -8.48
CA ASN A 158 3.68 31.37 -7.42
C ASN A 158 4.65 31.32 -6.22
N GLY A 159 5.78 30.62 -6.34
CA GLY A 159 6.84 30.62 -5.32
C GLY A 159 6.73 29.49 -4.29
N GLU A 160 5.87 28.50 -4.50
CA GLU A 160 5.78 27.30 -3.64
C GLU A 160 6.77 26.21 -4.08
N GLY A 161 8.01 26.58 -4.49
CA GLY A 161 9.06 25.64 -4.91
C GLY A 161 10.09 26.25 -5.87
N ASP A 162 11.02 25.42 -6.37
CA ASP A 162 12.15 25.80 -7.21
C ASP A 162 11.79 26.07 -8.70
N GLY A 163 10.53 26.39 -8.99
CA GLY A 163 10.03 26.52 -10.36
C GLY A 163 9.62 25.17 -10.95
N MET A 164 9.50 25.12 -12.28
CA MET A 164 9.08 23.91 -13.03
C MET A 164 9.95 23.76 -14.27
N SER A 165 10.54 22.59 -14.45
CA SER A 165 11.32 22.29 -15.67
C SER A 165 10.40 22.17 -16.88
N PHE A 166 10.97 22.32 -18.09
CA PHE A 166 10.25 22.08 -19.34
C PHE A 166 9.70 20.65 -19.39
N THR A 167 10.45 19.69 -18.88
CA THR A 167 10.06 18.27 -18.77
C THR A 167 8.80 18.11 -17.96
N GLU A 168 8.76 18.65 -16.74
CA GLU A 168 7.58 18.63 -15.87
C GLU A 168 6.38 19.37 -16.49
N PHE A 169 6.65 20.55 -17.12
CA PHE A 169 5.59 21.35 -17.73
C PHE A 169 4.89 20.64 -18.90
N THR A 170 5.65 19.87 -19.69
CA THR A 170 5.11 19.13 -20.83
C THR A 170 4.45 17.81 -20.44
N TYR A 171 4.62 17.31 -19.22
CA TYR A 171 4.03 16.03 -18.76
C TYR A 171 2.53 15.94 -19.04
N GLN A 172 1.77 17.01 -18.78
CA GLN A 172 0.33 17.04 -19.04
C GLN A 172 -0.04 16.79 -20.52
N LEU A 173 0.83 17.16 -21.48
CA LEU A 173 0.62 16.87 -22.90
C LEU A 173 0.90 15.41 -23.20
N VAL A 174 1.91 14.81 -22.59
CA VAL A 174 2.27 13.39 -22.78
C VAL A 174 1.14 12.49 -22.25
N GLN A 175 0.64 12.74 -21.05
CA GLN A 175 -0.51 11.99 -20.50
C GLN A 175 -1.79 12.27 -21.29
N GLY A 176 -1.99 13.49 -21.80
CA GLY A 176 -3.11 13.81 -22.68
C GLY A 176 -3.05 13.05 -24.00
N TYR A 177 -1.84 12.88 -24.56
CA TYR A 177 -1.61 12.07 -25.75
C TYR A 177 -1.87 10.58 -25.49
N ASP A 178 -1.52 10.05 -24.31
CA ASP A 178 -1.87 8.69 -23.91
C ASP A 178 -3.39 8.47 -23.99
N PHE A 179 -4.17 9.40 -23.42
CA PHE A 179 -5.64 9.31 -23.49
C PHE A 179 -6.13 9.29 -24.94
N MET A 180 -5.58 10.13 -25.81
CA MET A 180 -5.95 10.16 -27.23
C MET A 180 -5.57 8.85 -27.93
N GLN A 181 -4.42 8.25 -27.65
CA GLN A 181 -4.03 6.94 -28.19
C GLN A 181 -4.98 5.84 -27.74
N LEU A 182 -5.39 5.85 -26.49
CA LEU A 182 -6.35 4.89 -25.95
C LEU A 182 -7.75 5.10 -26.51
N TYR A 183 -8.16 6.36 -26.76
CA TYR A 183 -9.40 6.68 -27.45
C TYR A 183 -9.41 6.09 -28.87
N ARG A 184 -8.36 6.34 -29.66
CA ARG A 184 -8.22 5.88 -31.04
C ARG A 184 -8.21 4.35 -31.18
N ASN A 185 -7.45 3.68 -30.30
CA ASN A 185 -7.13 2.27 -30.49
C ASN A 185 -8.01 1.31 -29.68
N TYR A 186 -8.64 1.80 -28.60
CA TYR A 186 -9.41 0.95 -27.67
C TYR A 186 -10.82 1.47 -27.37
N ASP A 187 -11.28 2.52 -28.06
CA ASP A 187 -12.52 3.26 -27.76
C ASP A 187 -12.62 3.61 -26.25
N CYS A 188 -11.47 3.96 -25.66
CA CYS A 188 -11.40 4.36 -24.26
C CYS A 188 -11.91 5.80 -24.12
N ARG A 189 -13.08 5.98 -23.53
CA ARG A 189 -13.74 7.29 -23.40
C ARG A 189 -13.75 7.83 -21.99
N LEU A 190 -13.19 7.13 -21.01
CA LEU A 190 -13.15 7.59 -19.62
C LEU A 190 -11.74 7.47 -19.07
N GLN A 191 -11.22 8.56 -18.51
CA GLN A 191 -9.99 8.54 -17.71
C GLN A 191 -10.32 8.61 -16.23
N LEU A 192 -9.70 7.72 -15.44
CA LEU A 192 -9.83 7.62 -14.00
C LEU A 192 -8.52 8.06 -13.34
N GLY A 193 -8.60 8.66 -12.15
CA GLY A 193 -7.42 9.08 -11.40
C GLY A 193 -7.75 9.58 -10.00
N CYS A 194 -6.73 10.07 -9.27
CA CYS A 194 -6.94 10.82 -8.05
C CYS A 194 -7.07 12.32 -8.37
N SER A 195 -7.51 13.11 -7.40
CA SER A 195 -7.83 14.54 -7.61
C SER A 195 -6.64 15.40 -8.05
N ASP A 196 -5.41 14.98 -7.75
CA ASP A 196 -4.18 15.61 -8.26
C ASP A 196 -3.99 15.44 -9.78
N GLN A 197 -4.64 14.44 -10.38
CA GLN A 197 -4.59 14.15 -11.82
C GLN A 197 -5.58 14.97 -12.66
N TRP A 198 -6.47 15.75 -12.03
CA TRP A 198 -7.53 16.47 -12.73
C TRP A 198 -7.01 17.36 -13.87
N GLY A 199 -5.88 18.04 -13.63
CA GLY A 199 -5.23 18.89 -14.65
C GLY A 199 -4.80 18.11 -15.88
N ASN A 200 -4.17 16.94 -15.69
CA ASN A 200 -3.72 16.07 -16.79
C ASN A 200 -4.91 15.44 -17.51
N ILE A 201 -5.92 14.96 -16.79
CA ILE A 201 -7.16 14.39 -17.34
C ILE A 201 -7.87 15.40 -18.26
N THR A 202 -8.10 16.62 -17.78
CA THR A 202 -8.76 17.65 -18.55
C THR A 202 -7.94 18.11 -19.78
N THR A 203 -6.62 17.99 -19.74
CA THR A 203 -5.76 18.24 -20.91
C THR A 203 -5.97 17.17 -21.99
N GLY A 204 -6.09 15.89 -21.61
CA GLY A 204 -6.43 14.80 -22.53
C GLY A 204 -7.81 14.96 -23.16
N VAL A 205 -8.81 15.35 -22.35
CA VAL A 205 -10.17 15.64 -22.84
C VAL A 205 -10.16 16.77 -23.87
N GLU A 206 -9.41 17.84 -23.61
CA GLU A 206 -9.31 18.98 -24.54
C GLU A 206 -8.55 18.61 -25.82
N LEU A 207 -7.51 17.78 -25.74
CA LEU A 207 -6.80 17.26 -26.92
C LEU A 207 -7.73 16.46 -27.84
N ILE A 208 -8.45 15.50 -27.27
CA ILE A 208 -9.40 14.66 -28.02
C ILE A 208 -10.50 15.53 -28.66
N ARG A 209 -11.05 16.47 -27.89
CA ARG A 209 -12.06 17.39 -28.43
C ARG A 209 -11.54 18.21 -29.61
N ARG A 210 -10.28 18.70 -29.56
CA ARG A 210 -9.72 19.55 -30.61
C ARG A 210 -9.22 18.82 -31.82
N ILE A 211 -8.70 17.62 -31.66
CA ILE A 211 -8.06 16.84 -32.73
C ILE A 211 -9.04 15.86 -33.37
N GLU A 212 -9.85 15.18 -32.55
CA GLU A 212 -10.74 14.09 -32.96
C GLU A 212 -12.21 14.50 -33.04
N ASP A 213 -12.57 15.73 -32.61
CA ASP A 213 -13.97 16.15 -32.38
C ASP A 213 -14.74 15.13 -31.53
N GLY A 214 -14.01 14.44 -30.62
CA GLY A 214 -14.51 13.34 -29.79
C GLY A 214 -15.02 13.82 -28.45
N GLN A 215 -16.05 13.13 -27.94
CA GLN A 215 -16.55 13.33 -26.59
C GLN A 215 -16.00 12.25 -25.67
N VAL A 216 -15.28 12.66 -24.63
CA VAL A 216 -14.70 11.79 -23.61
C VAL A 216 -14.88 12.38 -22.22
N TYR A 217 -14.65 11.57 -21.21
CA TYR A 217 -15.00 11.84 -19.84
C TYR A 217 -13.82 11.66 -18.90
N GLY A 218 -13.94 12.21 -17.71
CA GLY A 218 -12.97 12.06 -16.63
C GLY A 218 -13.65 11.99 -15.29
N MET A 219 -13.11 11.17 -14.40
CA MET A 219 -13.56 11.09 -13.01
C MET A 219 -12.36 10.91 -12.09
N THR A 220 -12.36 11.64 -10.98
CA THR A 220 -11.32 11.55 -9.96
C THR A 220 -11.89 11.13 -8.62
N CYS A 221 -11.06 10.42 -7.84
CA CYS A 221 -11.29 10.18 -6.42
C CYS A 221 -10.50 11.18 -5.56
N PRO A 222 -10.93 11.41 -4.31
CA PRO A 222 -10.17 12.21 -3.37
C PRO A 222 -8.78 11.60 -3.12
N LEU A 223 -7.77 12.45 -2.88
CA LEU A 223 -6.52 11.98 -2.27
C LEU A 223 -6.81 11.53 -0.84
N ILE A 224 -6.53 10.27 -0.58
CA ILE A 224 -6.76 9.70 0.75
C ILE A 224 -5.76 10.30 1.73
N LYS A 225 -6.30 10.82 2.84
CA LYS A 225 -5.53 11.33 3.98
C LYS A 225 -5.96 10.57 5.23
N LYS A 226 -5.12 10.55 6.25
CA LYS A 226 -5.54 10.11 7.57
C LYS A 226 -6.44 11.18 8.21
N ALA A 227 -7.24 10.81 9.20
CA ALA A 227 -8.12 11.72 9.93
C ALA A 227 -7.36 12.90 10.58
N ASP A 228 -6.09 12.68 10.96
CA ASP A 228 -5.19 13.73 11.47
C ASP A 228 -4.63 14.67 10.38
N GLY A 229 -5.02 14.49 9.12
CA GLY A 229 -4.59 15.27 7.96
C GLY A 229 -3.24 14.86 7.37
N THR A 230 -2.54 13.90 7.98
CA THR A 230 -1.25 13.40 7.46
C THR A 230 -1.44 12.52 6.23
N LYS A 231 -0.34 12.28 5.50
CA LYS A 231 -0.38 11.49 4.26
C LYS A 231 -0.70 10.02 4.56
N PHE A 232 -1.71 9.48 3.88
CA PHE A 232 -2.03 8.07 3.89
C PHE A 232 -0.87 7.22 3.32
N GLY A 233 -0.63 6.07 3.93
CA GLY A 233 0.36 5.10 3.41
C GLY A 233 1.80 5.38 3.79
N LYS A 234 2.06 6.44 4.58
CA LYS A 234 3.37 6.68 5.17
C LYS A 234 3.38 6.35 6.66
N THR A 235 4.42 5.64 7.08
CA THR A 235 4.78 5.41 8.48
C THR A 235 6.11 6.09 8.77
N GLU A 236 6.59 6.06 10.00
CA GLU A 236 7.94 6.53 10.36
C GLU A 236 9.04 5.78 9.59
N SER A 237 8.78 4.52 9.23
CA SER A 237 9.68 3.67 8.43
C SER A 237 9.50 3.81 6.92
N GLY A 238 8.66 4.73 6.43
CA GLY A 238 8.45 4.98 5.01
C GLY A 238 7.10 4.49 4.47
N ASN A 239 7.05 4.10 3.21
CA ASN A 239 5.83 3.62 2.55
C ASN A 239 5.44 2.21 3.02
N VAL A 240 4.14 1.94 3.10
CA VAL A 240 3.60 0.58 3.25
C VAL A 240 3.42 -0.02 1.86
N TRP A 241 4.29 -0.98 1.54
CA TRP A 241 4.38 -1.60 0.23
C TRP A 241 3.46 -2.81 0.10
N LEU A 242 3.04 -3.13 -1.13
CA LEU A 242 2.27 -4.34 -1.41
C LEU A 242 3.15 -5.58 -1.58
N ASP A 243 4.45 -5.40 -1.83
CA ASP A 243 5.41 -6.50 -1.93
C ASP A 243 5.91 -6.90 -0.54
N ALA A 244 5.84 -8.19 -0.24
CA ALA A 244 6.28 -8.77 1.03
C ALA A 244 7.79 -8.58 1.31
N ARG A 245 8.61 -8.33 0.27
CA ARG A 245 10.04 -8.03 0.42
C ARG A 245 10.29 -6.71 1.15
N TYR A 246 9.39 -5.72 0.99
CA TYR A 246 9.53 -4.37 1.57
C TYR A 246 8.66 -4.16 2.80
N THR A 247 7.43 -4.68 2.78
CA THR A 247 6.52 -4.68 3.93
C THR A 247 5.97 -6.09 4.09
N SER A 248 6.44 -6.79 5.11
CA SER A 248 5.97 -8.16 5.35
C SER A 248 4.47 -8.24 5.58
N PRO A 249 3.85 -9.41 5.34
CA PRO A 249 2.43 -9.62 5.60
C PRO A 249 2.04 -9.29 7.04
N TYR A 250 2.91 -9.55 8.02
CA TYR A 250 2.71 -9.18 9.41
C TYR A 250 2.67 -7.66 9.61
N LYS A 251 3.66 -6.90 9.10
CA LYS A 251 3.67 -5.43 9.19
C LYS A 251 2.51 -4.80 8.40
N PHE A 252 2.16 -5.37 7.27
CA PHE A 252 1.00 -4.96 6.48
C PHE A 252 -0.31 -5.17 7.26
N TYR A 253 -0.50 -6.33 7.88
CA TYR A 253 -1.62 -6.63 8.77
C TYR A 253 -1.69 -5.66 9.95
N GLN A 254 -0.56 -5.41 10.63
CA GLN A 254 -0.48 -4.49 11.76
C GLN A 254 -0.82 -3.05 11.37
N PHE A 255 -0.43 -2.60 10.18
CA PHE A 255 -0.80 -1.27 9.69
C PHE A 255 -2.32 -1.08 9.69
N TRP A 256 -3.06 -2.01 9.10
CA TRP A 256 -4.52 -1.93 9.03
C TRP A 256 -5.20 -2.15 10.37
N LEU A 257 -4.63 -3.02 11.19
CA LEU A 257 -5.14 -3.26 12.54
C LEU A 257 -5.01 -2.02 13.42
N ASN A 258 -4.03 -1.14 13.18
CA ASN A 258 -3.71 0.01 14.03
C ASN A 258 -4.25 1.36 13.52
N VAL A 259 -5.02 1.40 12.44
CA VAL A 259 -5.68 2.64 12.00
C VAL A 259 -6.68 3.15 13.04
N SER A 260 -6.91 4.46 13.06
CA SER A 260 -7.89 5.09 13.95
C SER A 260 -9.32 4.60 13.65
N ASP A 261 -10.24 4.78 14.59
CA ASP A 261 -11.65 4.41 14.38
C ASP A 261 -12.28 5.23 13.25
N GLU A 262 -11.92 6.50 13.13
CA GLU A 262 -12.38 7.39 12.08
C GLU A 262 -11.85 6.97 10.71
N ASP A 263 -10.55 6.67 10.62
CA ASP A 263 -9.94 6.13 9.41
C ASP A 263 -10.57 4.79 9.00
N ALA A 264 -10.79 3.90 9.97
CA ALA A 264 -11.36 2.58 9.71
C ALA A 264 -12.76 2.67 9.07
N LYS A 265 -13.60 3.63 9.48
CA LYS A 265 -14.93 3.88 8.90
C LYS A 265 -14.85 4.32 7.43
N SER A 266 -13.84 5.10 7.10
CA SER A 266 -13.60 5.53 5.72
C SER A 266 -12.98 4.41 4.89
N TYR A 267 -11.92 3.77 5.42
CA TYR A 267 -11.12 2.80 4.68
C TYR A 267 -11.86 1.49 4.40
N ILE A 268 -12.80 1.06 5.28
CA ILE A 268 -13.63 -0.12 5.02
C ILE A 268 -14.46 0.03 3.75
N ARG A 269 -14.92 1.25 3.43
CA ARG A 269 -15.65 1.56 2.20
C ARG A 269 -14.73 1.59 0.99
N ILE A 270 -13.54 2.19 1.13
CA ILE A 270 -12.62 2.41 0.00
C ILE A 270 -11.87 1.14 -0.41
N PHE A 271 -11.37 0.39 0.57
CA PHE A 271 -10.41 -0.69 0.35
C PHE A 271 -10.98 -2.10 0.42
N THR A 272 -12.31 -2.26 0.55
CA THR A 272 -12.93 -3.59 0.56
C THR A 272 -14.00 -3.73 -0.54
N PHE A 273 -14.33 -4.98 -0.84
CA PHE A 273 -15.42 -5.33 -1.75
C PHE A 273 -16.68 -5.78 -1.02
N LEU A 274 -16.74 -5.55 0.27
CA LEU A 274 -17.94 -5.78 1.07
C LEU A 274 -19.09 -4.91 0.53
N ASP A 275 -20.29 -5.45 0.56
CA ASP A 275 -21.48 -4.72 0.16
C ASP A 275 -21.86 -3.66 1.20
N ARG A 276 -22.78 -2.79 0.80
CA ARG A 276 -23.21 -1.66 1.61
C ARG A 276 -23.83 -2.10 2.94
N GLU A 277 -24.70 -3.09 2.90
CA GLU A 277 -25.42 -3.60 4.07
C GLU A 277 -24.43 -4.17 5.11
N THR A 278 -23.48 -4.97 4.66
CA THR A 278 -22.41 -5.52 5.50
C THR A 278 -21.55 -4.41 6.13
N ILE A 279 -21.16 -3.39 5.35
CA ILE A 279 -20.34 -2.30 5.86
C ILE A 279 -21.13 -1.46 6.89
N GLU A 280 -22.38 -1.13 6.61
CA GLU A 280 -23.23 -0.35 7.53
C GLU A 280 -23.47 -1.12 8.85
N ALA A 281 -23.69 -2.44 8.80
CA ALA A 281 -23.78 -3.27 9.99
C ALA A 281 -22.47 -3.29 10.80
N LEU A 282 -21.33 -3.48 10.14
CA LEU A 282 -20.01 -3.45 10.78
C LEU A 282 -19.71 -2.10 11.45
N VAL A 283 -20.11 -1.00 10.82
CA VAL A 283 -19.93 0.35 11.40
C VAL A 283 -20.77 0.49 12.66
N ALA A 284 -22.06 0.07 12.61
CA ALA A 284 -22.95 0.14 13.78
C ALA A 284 -22.45 -0.74 14.94
N GLU A 285 -21.97 -1.96 14.65
CA GLU A 285 -21.38 -2.84 15.68
C GLU A 285 -20.11 -2.23 16.27
N HIS A 286 -19.26 -1.62 15.44
CA HIS A 286 -18.05 -0.98 15.91
C HIS A 286 -18.36 0.24 16.80
N GLU A 287 -19.35 1.05 16.45
CA GLU A 287 -19.77 2.21 17.25
C GLU A 287 -20.35 1.80 18.62
N ALA A 288 -21.00 0.66 18.70
CA ALA A 288 -21.48 0.09 19.96
C ALA A 288 -20.36 -0.40 20.88
N ALA A 289 -19.27 -0.93 20.33
CA ALA A 289 -18.14 -1.48 21.06
C ALA A 289 -16.78 -1.18 20.38
N PRO A 290 -16.30 0.08 20.38
CA PRO A 290 -15.07 0.47 19.66
C PRO A 290 -13.82 -0.29 20.14
N HIS A 291 -13.77 -0.65 21.41
CA HIS A 291 -12.65 -1.38 22.02
C HIS A 291 -12.45 -2.79 21.43
N GLU A 292 -13.45 -3.39 20.81
CA GLU A 292 -13.35 -4.67 20.09
C GLU A 292 -12.62 -4.53 18.74
N ARG A 293 -12.48 -3.30 18.20
CA ARG A 293 -11.77 -2.97 16.95
C ARG A 293 -12.25 -3.80 15.75
N ARG A 294 -13.56 -3.99 15.64
CA ARG A 294 -14.14 -4.86 14.58
C ARG A 294 -13.85 -4.38 13.17
N LEU A 295 -13.94 -3.07 12.92
CA LEU A 295 -13.60 -2.49 11.61
C LEU A 295 -12.15 -2.72 11.24
N GLN A 296 -11.21 -2.45 12.16
CA GLN A 296 -9.79 -2.64 11.93
C GLN A 296 -9.43 -4.11 11.69
N LYS A 297 -10.02 -5.02 12.46
CA LYS A 297 -9.84 -6.47 12.28
C LYS A 297 -10.36 -6.93 10.92
N THR A 298 -11.53 -6.42 10.49
CA THR A 298 -12.10 -6.73 9.19
C THR A 298 -11.23 -6.16 8.06
N LEU A 299 -10.80 -4.91 8.15
CA LEU A 299 -9.87 -4.30 7.20
C LEU A 299 -8.59 -5.10 7.08
N ALA A 300 -7.95 -5.42 8.19
CA ALA A 300 -6.71 -6.18 8.21
C ALA A 300 -6.87 -7.56 7.57
N ARG A 301 -8.01 -8.23 7.82
CA ARG A 301 -8.34 -9.51 7.21
C ARG A 301 -8.51 -9.38 5.69
N GLU A 302 -9.45 -8.53 5.26
CA GLU A 302 -9.79 -8.38 3.85
C GLU A 302 -8.56 -8.01 3.01
N LEU A 303 -7.77 -7.05 3.49
CA LEU A 303 -6.63 -6.54 2.75
C LEU A 303 -5.42 -7.47 2.78
N THR A 304 -5.12 -8.09 3.92
CA THR A 304 -4.00 -9.05 3.96
C THR A 304 -4.31 -10.29 3.12
N CYS A 305 -5.54 -10.80 3.17
CA CYS A 305 -5.96 -11.89 2.30
C CYS A 305 -5.90 -11.53 0.82
N MET A 306 -6.31 -10.30 0.45
CA MET A 306 -6.35 -9.83 -0.93
C MET A 306 -4.95 -9.62 -1.53
N ILE A 307 -4.04 -9.02 -0.76
CA ILE A 307 -2.71 -8.61 -1.24
C ILE A 307 -1.68 -9.75 -1.12
N HIS A 308 -1.71 -10.48 -0.04
CA HIS A 308 -0.77 -11.56 0.25
C HIS A 308 -1.44 -12.93 0.08
N SER A 309 -2.10 -13.43 1.10
CA SER A 309 -2.92 -14.65 1.04
C SER A 309 -3.69 -14.86 2.36
N ARG A 310 -4.63 -15.80 2.37
CA ARG A 310 -5.29 -16.24 3.58
C ARG A 310 -4.29 -16.86 4.57
N GLU A 311 -3.34 -17.65 4.09
CA GLU A 311 -2.31 -18.28 4.90
C GLU A 311 -1.44 -17.24 5.62
N GLU A 312 -0.99 -16.21 4.89
CA GLU A 312 -0.21 -15.11 5.46
C GLU A 312 -1.00 -14.28 6.48
N TYR A 313 -2.31 -14.10 6.25
CA TYR A 313 -3.18 -13.49 7.25
C TYR A 313 -3.26 -14.32 8.54
N ASP A 314 -3.47 -15.64 8.42
CA ASP A 314 -3.59 -16.51 9.58
C ASP A 314 -2.27 -16.53 10.40
N LYS A 315 -1.10 -16.57 9.73
CA LYS A 315 0.22 -16.39 10.37
C LYS A 315 0.37 -15.03 11.07
N ALA A 316 -0.09 -13.94 10.43
CA ALA A 316 -0.02 -12.61 11.01
C ALA A 316 -0.89 -12.46 12.27
N VAL A 317 -2.08 -13.09 12.29
CA VAL A 317 -2.96 -13.14 13.46
C VAL A 317 -2.30 -13.91 14.60
N GLU A 318 -1.74 -15.10 14.31
CA GLU A 318 -1.04 -15.91 15.30
C GLU A 318 0.17 -15.15 15.88
N ALA A 319 0.98 -14.53 15.02
CA ALA A 319 2.11 -13.70 15.44
C ALA A 319 1.68 -12.49 16.30
N SER A 320 0.59 -11.82 15.93
CA SER A 320 0.04 -10.70 16.70
C SER A 320 -0.42 -11.13 18.09
N ALA A 321 -1.01 -12.31 18.23
CA ALA A 321 -1.46 -12.84 19.50
C ALA A 321 -0.29 -13.09 20.49
N ILE A 322 0.92 -13.28 19.99
CA ILE A 322 2.11 -13.48 20.83
C ILE A 322 2.41 -12.26 21.70
N LEU A 323 2.36 -11.07 21.14
CA LEU A 323 2.61 -9.83 21.91
C LEU A 323 1.47 -9.47 22.87
N PHE A 324 0.24 -9.77 22.48
CA PHE A 324 -0.96 -9.34 23.23
C PHE A 324 -1.47 -10.39 24.24
N GLY A 325 -0.75 -11.48 24.45
CA GLY A 325 -0.97 -12.38 25.61
C GLY A 325 -1.87 -13.58 25.38
N GLY A 326 -2.31 -13.83 24.13
CA GLY A 326 -3.18 -14.98 23.79
C GLY A 326 -2.49 -16.19 23.19
N ALA A 327 -1.18 -16.11 22.86
CA ALA A 327 -0.47 -17.17 22.17
C ALA A 327 0.23 -18.14 23.12
N THR A 328 0.29 -19.41 22.72
CA THR A 328 1.02 -20.48 23.40
C THR A 328 2.52 -20.47 23.06
N ALA A 329 3.33 -21.18 23.83
CA ALA A 329 4.74 -21.41 23.51
C ALA A 329 4.92 -22.07 22.12
N GLU A 330 4.02 -23.00 21.75
CA GLU A 330 4.05 -23.68 20.47
C GLU A 330 3.85 -22.71 19.28
N ALA A 331 2.98 -21.69 19.43
CA ALA A 331 2.79 -20.66 18.42
C ALA A 331 4.06 -19.84 18.19
N LEU A 332 4.79 -19.52 19.28
CA LEU A 332 6.07 -18.82 19.22
C LEU A 332 7.15 -19.66 18.50
N HIS A 333 7.20 -20.96 18.75
CA HIS A 333 8.16 -21.87 18.13
C HIS A 333 7.88 -22.14 16.64
N ARG A 334 6.67 -21.86 16.14
CA ARG A 334 6.32 -22.00 14.71
C ARG A 334 6.67 -20.78 13.87
N LEU A 335 7.04 -19.67 14.51
CA LEU A 335 7.44 -18.48 13.75
C LEU A 335 8.75 -18.73 13.00
N ASP A 336 8.81 -18.29 11.75
CA ASP A 336 10.07 -18.13 11.04
C ASP A 336 10.88 -16.96 11.64
N GLU A 337 12.19 -16.95 11.37
CA GLU A 337 13.12 -15.96 11.90
C GLU A 337 12.70 -14.52 11.55
N GLN A 338 12.26 -14.30 10.30
CA GLN A 338 11.87 -12.97 9.83
C GLN A 338 10.64 -12.45 10.58
N THR A 339 9.63 -13.28 10.74
CA THR A 339 8.41 -12.93 11.48
C THR A 339 8.71 -12.72 12.97
N LEU A 340 9.55 -13.56 13.57
CA LEU A 340 9.97 -13.39 14.96
C LEU A 340 10.63 -12.02 15.18
N LEU A 341 11.59 -11.66 14.36
CA LEU A 341 12.29 -10.36 14.44
C LEU A 341 11.34 -9.17 14.25
N GLN A 342 10.33 -9.32 13.41
CA GLN A 342 9.33 -8.26 13.20
C GLN A 342 8.34 -8.13 14.35
N VAL A 343 7.92 -9.24 14.95
CA VAL A 343 7.08 -9.24 16.15
C VAL A 343 7.79 -8.54 17.31
N PHE A 344 9.08 -8.78 17.46
CA PHE A 344 9.90 -8.18 18.51
C PHE A 344 10.73 -6.98 18.04
N ASP A 345 10.32 -6.32 16.96
CA ASP A 345 10.93 -5.07 16.50
C ASP A 345 10.79 -3.97 17.57
N GLY A 346 11.90 -3.28 17.87
CA GLY A 346 11.94 -2.23 18.90
C GLY A 346 12.02 -2.72 20.36
N VAL A 347 12.00 -4.04 20.63
CA VAL A 347 12.32 -4.53 21.98
C VAL A 347 13.84 -4.54 22.22
N PRO A 348 14.32 -4.38 23.48
CA PRO A 348 15.73 -4.50 23.80
C PRO A 348 16.29 -5.86 23.40
N GLN A 349 17.42 -5.85 22.70
CA GLN A 349 18.10 -7.04 22.19
C GLN A 349 19.43 -7.25 22.90
N TYR A 350 19.75 -8.49 23.24
CA TYR A 350 20.99 -8.89 23.87
C TYR A 350 21.62 -10.04 23.09
N ARG A 351 22.92 -10.16 23.19
CA ARG A 351 23.69 -11.21 22.50
C ARG A 351 24.38 -12.12 23.50
N VAL A 352 24.39 -13.40 23.24
CA VAL A 352 25.08 -14.41 24.04
C VAL A 352 25.83 -15.37 23.13
N SER A 353 27.01 -15.80 23.58
CA SER A 353 27.75 -16.83 22.82
C SER A 353 26.95 -18.14 22.78
N ARG A 354 26.81 -18.69 21.58
CA ARG A 354 26.17 -20.00 21.38
C ARG A 354 26.86 -21.11 22.19
N SER A 355 28.20 -21.06 22.32
CA SER A 355 28.97 -22.01 23.10
C SER A 355 28.58 -22.04 24.58
N ALA A 356 28.14 -20.91 25.14
CA ALA A 356 27.63 -20.89 26.51
C ALA A 356 26.32 -21.65 26.66
N LEU A 357 25.47 -21.63 25.62
CA LEU A 357 24.21 -22.39 25.61
C LEU A 357 24.45 -23.89 25.31
N GLU A 358 25.48 -24.23 24.52
CA GLU A 358 25.85 -25.62 24.25
C GLU A 358 26.32 -26.35 25.51
N THR A 359 26.96 -25.64 26.42
CA THR A 359 27.38 -26.19 27.73
C THR A 359 26.29 -26.11 28.79
N GLY A 360 25.21 -25.39 28.54
CA GLY A 360 24.17 -25.05 29.49
C GLY A 360 24.58 -23.93 30.44
N ILE A 361 23.76 -22.89 30.53
CA ILE A 361 23.98 -21.72 31.37
C ILE A 361 22.82 -21.57 32.37
N SER A 362 23.12 -21.20 33.60
CA SER A 362 22.06 -20.96 34.61
C SER A 362 21.24 -19.73 34.22
N PHE A 363 19.91 -19.79 34.43
CA PHE A 363 19.00 -18.69 34.09
C PHE A 363 19.41 -17.34 34.71
N PRO A 364 19.88 -17.28 35.99
CA PRO A 364 20.38 -16.04 36.57
C PRO A 364 21.69 -15.55 35.95
N GLU A 365 22.57 -16.43 35.53
CA GLU A 365 23.79 -16.02 34.83
C GLU A 365 23.44 -15.41 33.46
N LEU A 366 22.56 -16.07 32.69
CA LEU A 366 22.09 -15.56 31.43
C LEU A 366 21.46 -14.18 31.55
N CYS A 367 20.49 -14.03 32.48
CA CYS A 367 19.63 -12.85 32.54
C CYS A 367 20.25 -11.67 33.29
N VAL A 368 21.21 -11.89 34.21
CA VAL A 368 21.84 -10.83 35.02
C VAL A 368 23.26 -10.54 34.56
N GLU A 369 24.08 -11.57 34.38
CA GLU A 369 25.52 -11.39 34.15
C GLU A 369 25.82 -11.19 32.65
N ARG A 370 25.19 -11.97 31.77
CA ARG A 370 25.44 -11.91 30.31
C ARG A 370 24.60 -10.83 29.60
N CYS A 371 23.31 -10.79 29.93
CA CYS A 371 22.37 -9.94 29.19
C CYS A 371 21.91 -8.71 29.96
N SER A 372 22.18 -8.61 31.27
CA SER A 372 21.77 -7.46 32.12
C SER A 372 20.28 -7.09 32.00
N VAL A 373 19.41 -8.07 31.73
CA VAL A 373 17.95 -7.88 31.66
C VAL A 373 17.37 -7.54 33.04
N PHE A 374 17.99 -8.10 34.08
CA PHE A 374 17.64 -7.83 35.47
C PHE A 374 18.85 -7.24 36.18
N PRO A 375 18.65 -6.26 37.10
CA PRO A 375 19.74 -5.56 37.76
C PRO A 375 20.45 -6.42 38.82
N SER A 376 19.80 -7.49 39.31
CA SER A 376 20.41 -8.38 40.31
C SER A 376 19.74 -9.77 40.35
N LYS A 377 20.52 -10.77 40.79
CA LYS A 377 20.00 -12.13 41.03
C LYS A 377 18.90 -12.15 42.10
N SER A 378 18.96 -11.25 43.09
CA SER A 378 17.93 -11.15 44.14
C SER A 378 16.59 -10.66 43.58
N GLU A 379 16.59 -9.63 42.72
CA GLU A 379 15.38 -9.14 42.05
C GLU A 379 14.79 -10.23 41.13
N LEU A 380 15.65 -10.88 40.35
CA LEU A 380 15.21 -11.96 39.47
C LEU A 380 14.51 -13.08 40.26
N ARG A 381 15.11 -13.55 41.38
CA ARG A 381 14.51 -14.59 42.24
C ARG A 381 13.14 -14.18 42.78
N LYS A 382 13.00 -12.94 43.27
CA LYS A 382 11.71 -12.42 43.74
C LYS A 382 10.65 -12.41 42.62
N LEU A 383 11.03 -12.00 41.42
CA LEU A 383 10.12 -11.97 40.29
C LEU A 383 9.72 -13.37 39.82
N ILE A 384 10.64 -14.35 39.84
CA ILE A 384 10.34 -15.75 39.53
C ILE A 384 9.34 -16.31 40.56
N GLN A 385 9.60 -16.11 41.87
CA GLN A 385 8.68 -16.55 42.92
C GLN A 385 7.28 -15.92 42.80
N GLY A 386 7.20 -14.67 42.32
CA GLY A 386 5.94 -13.98 42.02
C GLY A 386 5.30 -14.35 40.68
N GLY A 387 5.87 -15.30 39.93
CA GLY A 387 5.39 -15.69 38.60
C GLY A 387 5.48 -14.58 37.56
N GLY A 388 6.38 -13.60 37.75
CA GLY A 388 6.55 -12.44 36.90
C GLY A 388 7.60 -12.58 35.80
N VAL A 389 8.15 -13.79 35.58
CA VAL A 389 9.16 -14.04 34.55
C VAL A 389 8.75 -15.22 33.69
N SER A 390 8.81 -15.04 32.37
CA SER A 390 8.62 -16.14 31.43
C SER A 390 9.78 -16.16 30.41
N MET A 391 10.11 -17.34 29.93
CA MET A 391 11.01 -17.57 28.79
C MET A 391 10.24 -18.34 27.72
N ASN A 392 10.30 -17.87 26.51
CA ASN A 392 9.57 -18.46 25.37
C ASN A 392 8.06 -18.68 25.66
N LYS A 393 7.42 -17.72 26.37
CA LYS A 393 6.01 -17.78 26.84
C LYS A 393 5.73 -18.81 27.97
N GLU A 394 6.69 -19.59 28.37
CA GLU A 394 6.57 -20.48 29.50
C GLU A 394 7.05 -19.79 30.77
N LYS A 395 6.30 -19.96 31.87
CA LYS A 395 6.72 -19.43 33.17
C LYS A 395 8.01 -20.12 33.66
N VAL A 396 8.95 -19.31 34.13
CA VAL A 396 10.15 -19.83 34.80
C VAL A 396 9.78 -20.12 36.22
N GLU A 397 9.74 -21.41 36.58
CA GLU A 397 9.32 -21.86 37.90
C GLU A 397 10.47 -21.87 38.92
N SER A 398 11.71 -22.08 38.46
CA SER A 398 12.89 -22.13 39.32
C SER A 398 14.02 -21.22 38.84
N PRO A 399 14.68 -20.49 39.74
CA PRO A 399 15.88 -19.74 39.38
C PRO A 399 17.09 -20.64 39.06
N GLU A 400 17.00 -21.95 39.35
CA GLU A 400 18.05 -22.91 39.00
C GLU A 400 17.88 -23.53 37.62
N ARG A 401 16.89 -23.09 36.82
CA ARG A 401 16.72 -23.54 35.45
C ARG A 401 18.02 -23.37 34.65
N ILE A 402 18.41 -24.41 34.00
CA ILE A 402 19.49 -24.37 32.96
C ILE A 402 18.85 -24.05 31.61
N VAL A 403 19.48 -23.17 30.89
CA VAL A 403 19.10 -22.79 29.52
C VAL A 403 20.14 -23.35 28.60
N ASP A 404 19.70 -24.05 27.58
CA ASP A 404 20.57 -24.68 26.58
C ASP A 404 20.08 -24.41 25.14
N THR A 405 20.72 -25.02 24.17
CA THR A 405 20.38 -24.86 22.75
C THR A 405 19.01 -25.44 22.38
N GLY A 406 18.44 -26.32 23.19
CA GLY A 406 17.09 -26.86 23.00
C GLY A 406 15.99 -25.84 23.28
N ASP A 407 16.29 -24.81 24.08
CA ASP A 407 15.36 -23.69 24.34
C ASP A 407 15.29 -22.69 23.17
N LEU A 408 16.19 -22.76 22.18
CA LEU A 408 16.27 -21.76 21.11
C LEU A 408 15.12 -21.88 20.11
N ILE A 409 14.43 -20.75 19.89
CA ILE A 409 13.46 -20.58 18.80
C ILE A 409 14.25 -20.35 17.50
N ALA A 410 13.85 -21.02 16.42
CA ALA A 410 14.55 -21.00 15.13
C ALA A 410 16.07 -21.26 15.26
N GLY A 411 16.48 -22.03 16.28
CA GLY A 411 17.86 -22.36 16.58
C GLY A 411 18.76 -21.19 16.99
N ARG A 412 18.19 -19.99 17.28
CA ARG A 412 18.99 -18.77 17.49
C ARG A 412 18.43 -17.80 18.53
N TYR A 413 17.16 -17.85 18.89
CA TYR A 413 16.52 -16.80 19.67
C TYR A 413 15.91 -17.33 20.94
N LEU A 414 15.97 -16.50 22.03
CA LEU A 414 15.18 -16.69 23.26
C LEU A 414 14.36 -15.41 23.49
N VAL A 415 13.11 -15.57 23.86
CA VAL A 415 12.21 -14.47 24.22
C VAL A 415 12.01 -14.46 25.72
N LEU A 416 12.52 -13.43 26.38
CA LEU A 416 12.27 -13.21 27.81
C LEU A 416 11.12 -12.22 27.98
N GLN A 417 10.31 -12.44 29.01
CA GLN A 417 9.22 -11.55 29.41
C GLN A 417 9.30 -11.25 30.92
N LYS A 418 9.33 -9.93 31.24
CA LYS A 418 9.27 -9.40 32.62
C LYS A 418 7.91 -8.74 32.84
N GLY A 419 7.07 -9.35 33.68
CA GLY A 419 5.68 -8.91 33.85
C GLY A 419 4.83 -9.14 32.60
N LYS A 420 3.79 -8.30 32.41
CA LYS A 420 2.82 -8.52 31.33
C LYS A 420 3.21 -7.90 29.98
N LYS A 421 4.12 -6.89 29.95
CA LYS A 421 4.33 -6.04 28.79
C LYS A 421 5.78 -5.89 28.32
N ASN A 422 6.77 -6.24 29.17
CA ASN A 422 8.18 -6.00 28.86
C ASN A 422 8.79 -7.26 28.27
N TYR A 423 9.13 -7.21 27.00
CA TYR A 423 9.80 -8.26 26.26
C TYR A 423 11.26 -7.92 26.01
N PHE A 424 12.09 -8.93 25.90
CA PHE A 424 13.51 -8.85 25.57
C PHE A 424 13.86 -10.01 24.65
N LEU A 425 14.65 -9.74 23.64
CA LEU A 425 15.11 -10.77 22.68
C LEU A 425 16.59 -11.06 22.95
N ILE A 426 16.92 -12.31 23.21
CA ILE A 426 18.31 -12.77 23.31
C ILE A 426 18.66 -13.51 22.03
N ILE A 427 19.80 -13.18 21.45
CA ILE A 427 20.31 -13.72 20.17
C ILE A 427 21.56 -14.55 20.49
N ALA A 428 21.53 -15.82 20.15
CA ALA A 428 22.68 -16.73 20.26
C ALA A 428 23.57 -16.57 19.00
N GLU A 429 24.85 -16.24 19.20
CA GLU A 429 25.87 -16.04 18.13
C GLU A 429 27.08 -16.93 18.32
#